data_b1b6d314d2b235a209c5c1b354db12c3
#
_entry.id   b1b6d314d2b235a209c5c1b354db12c3
#
_cell.length_a   1.000
_cell.length_b   1.000
_cell.length_c   1.000
_cell.angle_alpha   90.00
_cell.angle_beta   90.00
_cell.angle_gamma   90.00
#
_symmetry.space_group_name_H-M   'P 1'
#
loop_
_entity.id
_entity.type
_entity.pdbx_description
1 polymer ?
#
loop_
_entity_poly.entity_id
_entity_poly.type
_entity_poly.pdbx_seq_one_letter_code
_entity_poly.pdbx_strand_id
1 'polypeptide(L)'
;MAQALGVARTRRPFVAADALLKAYSASARVNQYLVQELPAAVWRAPSPLPKGRTIAALVTHLHNCGLRYLERTAPGISVPAELDRVCVTPAQAARALGAKRRAVLAIVGTALKGDGRIVGFPYDAAGYLSYYMVHDAHHRGQIVLQARLLGHPIRRQTMIGMWQWSKRAKE
;
A
#
# COMPACT_ATOMS: atom_id res chain seq x y z
N MET A 1 -36.56 40.07 3.67
CA MET A 1 -36.19 38.70 3.24
C MET A 1 -34.91 38.80 2.42
N ALA A 2 -33.76 38.50 3.02
CA ALA A 2 -32.45 38.49 2.35
C ALA A 2 -32.15 37.07 1.90
N GLN A 3 -32.11 36.82 0.58
CA GLN A 3 -31.67 35.59 -0.02
C GLN A 3 -30.16 35.47 0.19
N ALA A 4 -29.73 34.42 0.94
CA ALA A 4 -28.34 34.02 1.05
C ALA A 4 -27.89 33.49 -0.32
N LEU A 5 -27.06 34.28 -1.04
CA LEU A 5 -26.34 33.85 -2.23
C LEU A 5 -25.34 32.75 -1.82
N GLY A 6 -25.68 31.49 -2.10
CA GLY A 6 -24.80 30.36 -1.92
C GLY A 6 -23.56 30.56 -2.80
N VAL A 7 -22.39 30.77 -2.19
CA VAL A 7 -21.10 30.83 -2.89
C VAL A 7 -20.88 29.45 -3.54
N ALA A 8 -21.02 29.37 -4.85
CA ALA A 8 -20.71 28.18 -5.62
C ALA A 8 -19.24 27.83 -5.39
N ARG A 9 -18.96 26.74 -4.69
CA ARG A 9 -17.59 26.19 -4.53
C ARG A 9 -17.08 25.86 -5.93
N THR A 10 -16.19 26.70 -6.46
CA THR A 10 -15.49 26.43 -7.71
C THR A 10 -14.78 25.08 -7.58
N ARG A 11 -15.20 24.08 -8.36
CA ARG A 11 -14.54 22.78 -8.40
C ARG A 11 -13.13 22.98 -8.95
N ARG A 12 -12.12 22.55 -8.20
CA ARG A 12 -10.75 22.54 -8.71
C ARG A 12 -10.68 21.67 -9.96
N PRO A 13 -9.91 22.06 -10.99
CA PRO A 13 -9.70 21.24 -12.18
C PRO A 13 -9.17 19.85 -11.80
N PHE A 14 -9.53 18.83 -12.60
CA PHE A 14 -8.97 17.49 -12.44
C PHE A 14 -7.50 17.49 -12.89
N VAL A 15 -6.60 17.05 -11.99
CA VAL A 15 -5.17 16.89 -12.26
C VAL A 15 -4.84 15.41 -12.17
N ALA A 16 -4.55 14.78 -13.32
CA ALA A 16 -4.32 13.34 -13.41
C ALA A 16 -3.16 12.87 -12.51
N ALA A 17 -2.07 13.63 -12.45
CA ALA A 17 -0.93 13.34 -11.58
C ALA A 17 -1.33 13.24 -10.11
N ASP A 18 -2.09 14.23 -9.62
CA ASP A 18 -2.60 14.23 -8.24
C ASP A 18 -3.54 13.04 -7.97
N ALA A 19 -4.38 12.71 -8.94
CA ALA A 19 -5.31 11.59 -8.83
C ALA A 19 -4.59 10.26 -8.72
N LEU A 20 -3.55 10.03 -9.54
CA LEU A 20 -2.71 8.84 -9.50
C LEU A 20 -2.00 8.68 -8.16
N LEU A 21 -1.34 9.74 -7.67
CA LEU A 21 -0.62 9.72 -6.39
C LEU A 21 -1.58 9.46 -5.22
N LYS A 22 -2.77 10.07 -5.22
CA LYS A 22 -3.80 9.85 -4.20
C LYS A 22 -4.34 8.42 -4.22
N ALA A 23 -4.62 7.87 -5.41
CA ALA A 23 -5.10 6.50 -5.55
C ALA A 23 -4.08 5.48 -5.01
N TYR A 24 -2.81 5.61 -5.41
CA TYR A 24 -1.75 4.77 -4.88
C TYR A 24 -1.58 4.94 -3.35
N SER A 25 -1.55 6.18 -2.86
CA SER A 25 -1.42 6.45 -1.43
C SER A 25 -2.52 5.76 -0.63
N ALA A 26 -3.77 5.87 -1.06
CA ALA A 26 -4.91 5.20 -0.41
C ALA A 26 -4.76 3.67 -0.44
N SER A 27 -4.42 3.09 -1.60
CA SER A 27 -4.21 1.64 -1.74
C SER A 27 -3.08 1.12 -0.85
N ALA A 28 -1.95 1.81 -0.79
CA ALA A 28 -0.82 1.44 0.06
C ALA A 28 -1.14 1.56 1.56
N ARG A 29 -1.95 2.56 1.94
CA ARG A 29 -2.43 2.71 3.33
C ARG A 29 -3.35 1.57 3.76
N VAL A 30 -4.10 0.96 2.84
CA VAL A 30 -4.91 -0.24 3.13
C VAL A 30 -4.03 -1.38 3.64
N ASN A 31 -2.81 -1.56 3.13
CA ASN A 31 -1.89 -2.59 3.61
C ASN A 31 -1.47 -2.33 5.07
N GLN A 32 -1.13 -1.09 5.40
CA GLN A 32 -0.77 -0.71 6.77
C GLN A 32 -1.95 -0.94 7.72
N TYR A 33 -3.15 -0.49 7.31
CA TYR A 33 -4.38 -0.66 8.08
C TYR A 33 -4.68 -2.14 8.31
N LEU A 34 -4.60 -2.99 7.28
CA LEU A 34 -4.82 -4.43 7.44
C LEU A 34 -3.85 -5.04 8.45
N VAL A 35 -2.54 -4.73 8.33
CA VAL A 35 -1.52 -5.27 9.26
C VAL A 35 -1.77 -4.84 10.70
N GLN A 36 -2.23 -3.60 10.93
CA GLN A 36 -2.56 -3.09 12.26
C GLN A 36 -3.79 -3.75 12.88
N GLU A 37 -4.73 -4.22 12.06
CA GLU A 37 -6.00 -4.82 12.47
C GLU A 37 -5.96 -6.35 12.54
N LEU A 38 -4.85 -6.98 12.13
CA LEU A 38 -4.70 -8.43 12.20
C LEU A 38 -4.66 -8.91 13.66
N PRO A 39 -5.37 -9.99 14.01
CA PRO A 39 -5.21 -10.63 15.30
C PRO A 39 -3.77 -11.11 15.51
N ALA A 40 -3.21 -10.88 16.71
CA ALA A 40 -1.82 -11.31 17.00
C ALA A 40 -1.60 -12.81 16.78
N ALA A 41 -2.63 -13.63 17.07
CA ALA A 41 -2.58 -15.09 16.93
C ALA A 41 -2.24 -15.56 15.50
N VAL A 42 -2.63 -14.82 14.45
CA VAL A 42 -2.40 -15.26 13.06
C VAL A 42 -1.05 -14.82 12.51
N TRP A 43 -0.37 -13.87 13.15
CA TRP A 43 0.81 -13.23 12.57
C TRP A 43 1.93 -14.21 12.22
N ARG A 44 2.21 -15.14 13.14
CA ARG A 44 3.26 -16.16 12.99
C ARG A 44 2.72 -17.59 12.91
N ALA A 45 1.40 -17.75 12.88
CA ALA A 45 0.79 -19.08 12.77
C ALA A 45 1.27 -19.76 11.49
N PRO A 46 1.60 -21.06 11.54
CA PRO A 46 1.92 -21.83 10.36
C PRO A 46 0.80 -21.72 9.32
N SER A 47 1.17 -21.66 8.04
CA SER A 47 0.17 -21.65 6.99
C SER A 47 -0.65 -22.95 7.00
N PRO A 48 -1.98 -22.86 6.87
CA PRO A 48 -2.82 -24.04 6.73
C PRO A 48 -2.67 -24.72 5.35
N LEU A 49 -2.00 -24.05 4.41
CA LEU A 49 -1.76 -24.57 3.06
C LEU A 49 -0.38 -25.23 2.98
N PRO A 50 -0.23 -26.36 2.26
CA PRO A 50 1.06 -27.01 2.04
C PRO A 50 2.07 -26.03 1.44
N LYS A 51 3.28 -25.98 2.01
CA LYS A 51 4.36 -25.06 1.59
C LYS A 51 3.98 -23.57 1.63
N GLY A 52 2.88 -23.22 2.31
CA GLY A 52 2.44 -21.84 2.46
C GLY A 52 3.35 -21.02 3.38
N ARG A 53 3.30 -19.70 3.23
CA ARG A 53 4.04 -18.74 4.06
C ARG A 53 3.19 -18.30 5.26
N THR A 54 3.80 -17.98 6.40
CA THR A 54 3.11 -17.26 7.48
C THR A 54 2.66 -15.88 7.00
N ILE A 55 1.70 -15.25 7.69
CA ILE A 55 1.28 -13.88 7.37
C ILE A 55 2.45 -12.90 7.52
N ALA A 56 3.29 -13.07 8.55
CA ALA A 56 4.53 -12.29 8.70
C ALA A 56 5.42 -12.37 7.44
N ALA A 57 5.61 -13.59 6.90
CA ALA A 57 6.41 -13.79 5.69
C ALA A 57 5.75 -13.23 4.43
N LEU A 58 4.41 -13.23 4.32
CA LEU A 58 3.68 -12.60 3.22
C LEU A 58 3.84 -11.07 3.24
N VAL A 59 3.70 -10.45 4.42
CA VAL A 59 3.88 -8.99 4.57
C VAL A 59 5.34 -8.58 4.34
N THR A 60 6.30 -9.37 4.82
CA THR A 60 7.72 -9.16 4.52
C THR A 60 7.98 -9.21 3.03
N HIS A 61 7.44 -10.22 2.34
CA HIS A 61 7.59 -10.34 0.89
C HIS A 61 6.98 -9.13 0.15
N LEU A 62 5.79 -8.71 0.56
CA LEU A 62 5.12 -7.52 0.00
C LEU A 62 5.96 -6.25 0.15
N HIS A 63 6.68 -6.11 1.26
CA HIS A 63 7.60 -5.00 1.48
C HIS A 63 8.88 -5.15 0.67
N ASN A 64 9.63 -6.23 0.87
CA ASN A 64 10.96 -6.42 0.30
C ASN A 64 10.94 -6.54 -1.23
N CYS A 65 9.90 -7.17 -1.81
CA CYS A 65 9.74 -7.21 -3.26
C CYS A 65 9.62 -5.80 -3.85
N GLY A 66 8.84 -4.93 -3.19
CA GLY A 66 8.71 -3.53 -3.61
C GLY A 66 10.03 -2.74 -3.51
N LEU A 67 10.88 -3.03 -2.52
CA LEU A 67 12.19 -2.36 -2.40
C LEU A 67 13.12 -2.65 -3.59
N ARG A 68 13.13 -3.87 -4.11
CA ARG A 68 13.95 -4.24 -5.27
C ARG A 68 13.60 -3.42 -6.51
N TYR A 69 12.32 -3.06 -6.68
CA TYR A 69 11.92 -2.15 -7.74
C TYR A 69 12.40 -0.72 -7.47
N LEU A 70 12.30 -0.25 -6.22
CA LEU A 70 12.81 1.06 -5.84
C LEU A 70 14.32 1.19 -6.10
N GLU A 71 15.11 0.20 -5.72
CA GLU A 71 16.56 0.15 -5.96
C GLU A 71 16.93 0.24 -7.45
N ARG A 72 16.17 -0.46 -8.29
CA ARG A 72 16.39 -0.45 -9.76
C ARG A 72 15.99 0.85 -10.43
N THR A 73 14.94 1.51 -9.92
CA THR A 73 14.32 2.66 -10.59
C THR A 73 14.74 4.01 -10.01
N ALA A 74 15.48 4.00 -8.93
CA ALA A 74 15.91 5.23 -8.26
C ALA A 74 17.34 5.07 -7.67
N PRO A 75 18.34 4.89 -8.51
CA PRO A 75 19.73 4.85 -8.05
C PRO A 75 20.07 6.17 -7.33
N GLY A 76 20.58 6.06 -6.09
CA GLY A 76 20.93 7.21 -5.24
C GLY A 76 19.82 7.69 -4.29
N ILE A 77 18.61 7.12 -4.32
CA ILE A 77 17.61 7.38 -3.30
C ILE A 77 17.79 6.40 -2.13
N SER A 78 17.70 6.92 -0.90
CA SER A 78 17.68 6.07 0.29
C SER A 78 16.43 5.17 0.29
N VAL A 79 16.64 3.88 0.05
CA VAL A 79 15.59 2.85 0.09
C VAL A 79 15.41 2.40 1.53
N PRO A 80 14.16 2.20 2.02
CA PRO A 80 13.93 1.64 3.34
C PRO A 80 14.60 0.28 3.53
N ALA A 81 15.00 -0.06 4.77
CA ALA A 81 15.60 -1.35 5.07
C ALA A 81 14.65 -2.51 4.82
N GLU A 82 15.19 -3.64 4.40
CA GLU A 82 14.46 -4.91 4.31
C GLU A 82 13.95 -5.36 5.68
N LEU A 83 12.85 -6.10 5.66
CA LEU A 83 12.31 -6.77 6.83
C LEU A 83 12.80 -8.21 6.90
N ASP A 84 13.08 -8.67 8.12
CA ASP A 84 13.31 -10.10 8.38
C ASP A 84 11.98 -10.80 8.69
N ARG A 85 11.62 -11.77 7.84
CA ARG A 85 10.39 -12.55 7.96
C ARG A 85 10.27 -13.36 9.26
N VAL A 86 11.40 -13.62 9.95
CA VAL A 86 11.44 -14.45 11.16
C VAL A 86 11.13 -13.61 12.39
N CYS A 87 11.66 -12.38 12.48
CA CYS A 87 11.57 -11.58 13.70
C CYS A 87 10.64 -10.37 13.60
N VAL A 88 10.20 -9.96 12.40
CA VAL A 88 9.35 -8.76 12.20
C VAL A 88 8.07 -8.79 13.04
N THR A 89 7.77 -7.70 13.72
CA THR A 89 6.50 -7.47 14.42
C THR A 89 5.49 -6.75 13.50
N PRO A 90 4.17 -6.85 13.78
CA PRO A 90 3.15 -6.09 13.04
C PRO A 90 3.43 -4.59 13.00
N ALA A 91 3.88 -4.02 14.13
CA ALA A 91 4.19 -2.59 14.22
C ALA A 91 5.39 -2.19 13.35
N GLN A 92 6.45 -3.02 13.32
CA GLN A 92 7.59 -2.80 12.42
C GLN A 92 7.17 -2.91 10.95
N ALA A 93 6.38 -3.94 10.60
CA ALA A 93 5.87 -4.13 9.26
C ALA A 93 5.01 -2.94 8.80
N ALA A 94 4.08 -2.46 9.63
CA ALA A 94 3.26 -1.29 9.31
C ALA A 94 4.10 -0.03 9.07
N ARG A 95 5.13 0.22 9.89
CA ARG A 95 6.06 1.35 9.68
C ARG A 95 6.85 1.21 8.38
N ALA A 96 7.35 0.02 8.08
CA ALA A 96 8.12 -0.28 6.87
C ALA A 96 7.29 -0.09 5.60
N LEU A 97 6.04 -0.58 5.60
CA LEU A 97 5.08 -0.35 4.50
C LEU A 97 4.82 1.15 4.29
N GLY A 98 4.74 1.93 5.37
CA GLY A 98 4.62 3.39 5.28
C GLY A 98 5.86 4.06 4.68
N ALA A 99 7.05 3.59 5.03
CA ALA A 99 8.30 4.09 4.45
C ALA A 99 8.38 3.74 2.95
N LYS A 100 8.06 2.49 2.56
CA LYS A 100 7.95 2.08 1.14
C LYS A 100 6.99 2.99 0.37
N ARG A 101 5.78 3.23 0.92
CA ARG A 101 4.79 4.13 0.29
C ARG A 101 5.38 5.51 0.00
N ARG A 102 6.06 6.12 0.98
CA ARG A 102 6.66 7.46 0.80
C ARG A 102 7.74 7.46 -0.28
N ALA A 103 8.60 6.44 -0.32
CA ALA A 103 9.64 6.32 -1.33
C ALA A 103 9.05 6.19 -2.75
N VAL A 104 8.03 5.33 -2.94
CA VAL A 104 7.33 5.21 -4.23
C VAL A 104 6.69 6.53 -4.65
N LEU A 105 6.00 7.23 -3.72
CA LEU A 105 5.38 8.53 -4.01
C LEU A 105 6.41 9.59 -4.41
N ALA A 106 7.60 9.59 -3.78
CA ALA A 106 8.66 10.54 -4.11
C ALA A 106 9.18 10.32 -5.54
N ILE A 107 9.48 9.06 -5.91
CA ILE A 107 9.96 8.71 -7.25
C ILE A 107 8.92 9.09 -8.30
N VAL A 108 7.69 8.64 -8.12
CA VAL A 108 6.62 8.89 -9.08
C VAL A 108 6.27 10.37 -9.14
N GLY A 109 6.26 11.07 -8.00
CA GLY A 109 6.04 12.52 -7.97
C GLY A 109 7.11 13.30 -8.75
N THR A 110 8.36 12.83 -8.74
CA THR A 110 9.43 13.40 -9.56
C THR A 110 9.21 13.11 -11.06
N ALA A 111 8.89 11.86 -11.42
CA ALA A 111 8.62 11.48 -12.80
C ALA A 111 7.44 12.27 -13.41
N LEU A 112 6.36 12.47 -12.65
CA LEU A 112 5.17 13.21 -13.08
C LEU A 112 5.38 14.73 -13.25
N LYS A 113 6.50 15.28 -12.76
CA LYS A 113 6.90 16.66 -13.05
C LYS A 113 7.64 16.77 -14.40
N GLY A 114 8.12 15.67 -14.97
CA GLY A 114 8.74 15.56 -16.25
C GLY A 114 7.83 14.86 -17.27
N ASP A 115 8.38 13.89 -17.97
CA ASP A 115 7.69 13.13 -19.02
C ASP A 115 6.93 11.89 -18.52
N GLY A 116 6.92 11.66 -17.22
CA GLY A 116 6.25 10.51 -16.57
C GLY A 116 7.01 9.20 -16.68
N ARG A 117 8.21 9.16 -17.25
CA ARG A 117 9.00 7.93 -17.39
C ARG A 117 9.67 7.54 -16.07
N ILE A 118 9.70 6.25 -15.79
CA ILE A 118 10.43 5.67 -14.66
C ILE A 118 11.65 4.94 -15.20
N VAL A 119 12.83 5.43 -14.87
CA VAL A 119 14.11 4.81 -15.30
C VAL A 119 14.17 3.37 -14.80
N GLY A 120 14.58 2.44 -15.67
CA GLY A 120 14.68 1.01 -15.30
C GLY A 120 13.36 0.27 -15.17
N PHE A 121 12.23 0.90 -15.54
CA PHE A 121 10.91 0.27 -15.60
C PHE A 121 10.30 0.40 -17.01
N PRO A 122 9.66 -0.65 -17.57
CA PRO A 122 9.24 -0.65 -18.97
C PRO A 122 8.02 0.24 -19.27
N TYR A 123 7.30 0.68 -18.24
CA TYR A 123 6.11 1.52 -18.35
C TYR A 123 6.35 2.88 -17.70
N ASP A 124 5.40 3.79 -17.88
CA ASP A 124 5.35 5.10 -17.24
C ASP A 124 4.97 5.06 -15.75
N ALA A 125 4.83 6.22 -15.15
CA ALA A 125 4.43 6.41 -13.77
C ALA A 125 3.08 5.75 -13.43
N ALA A 126 2.12 5.75 -14.37
CA ALA A 126 0.82 5.12 -14.15
C ALA A 126 0.96 3.59 -14.13
N GLY A 127 1.70 3.02 -15.08
CA GLY A 127 2.02 1.59 -15.10
C GLY A 127 2.80 1.15 -13.85
N TYR A 128 3.75 1.96 -13.40
CA TYR A 128 4.52 1.70 -12.18
C TYR A 128 3.63 1.63 -10.94
N LEU A 129 2.76 2.61 -10.73
CA LEU A 129 1.80 2.60 -9.61
C LEU A 129 0.80 1.46 -9.71
N SER A 130 0.31 1.17 -10.92
CA SER A 130 -0.61 0.05 -11.17
C SER A 130 0.03 -1.28 -10.78
N TYR A 131 1.30 -1.49 -11.15
CA TYR A 131 2.05 -2.70 -10.76
C TYR A 131 2.09 -2.88 -9.24
N TYR A 132 2.44 -1.83 -8.47
CA TYR A 132 2.43 -1.91 -7.01
C TYR A 132 1.03 -2.18 -6.45
N MET A 133 0.00 -1.52 -6.98
CA MET A 133 -1.37 -1.71 -6.49
C MET A 133 -1.88 -3.13 -6.73
N VAL A 134 -1.60 -3.71 -7.89
CA VAL A 134 -2.00 -5.08 -8.25
C VAL A 134 -1.25 -6.10 -7.41
N HIS A 135 0.08 -5.96 -7.28
CA HIS A 135 0.90 -6.83 -6.43
C HIS A 135 0.45 -6.78 -4.96
N ASP A 136 0.22 -5.58 -4.45
CA ASP A 136 -0.25 -5.38 -3.08
C ASP A 136 -1.67 -5.97 -2.87
N ALA A 137 -2.57 -5.83 -3.85
CA ALA A 137 -3.91 -6.40 -3.80
C ALA A 137 -3.90 -7.94 -3.81
N HIS A 138 -3.03 -8.54 -4.63
CA HIS A 138 -2.83 -10.00 -4.66
C HIS A 138 -2.44 -10.53 -3.27
N HIS A 139 -1.45 -9.94 -2.63
CA HIS A 139 -1.00 -10.38 -1.32
C HIS A 139 -1.98 -10.04 -0.19
N ARG A 140 -2.72 -8.92 -0.27
CA ARG A 140 -3.84 -8.64 0.67
C ARG A 140 -4.88 -9.75 0.64
N GLY A 141 -5.25 -10.23 -0.55
CA GLY A 141 -6.19 -11.35 -0.69
C GLY A 141 -5.67 -12.61 -0.02
N GLN A 142 -4.38 -12.95 -0.19
CA GLN A 142 -3.75 -14.10 0.48
C GLN A 142 -3.76 -13.95 2.00
N ILE A 143 -3.42 -12.78 2.54
CA ILE A 143 -3.42 -12.52 3.98
C ILE A 143 -4.82 -12.69 4.58
N VAL A 144 -5.83 -12.11 3.95
CA VAL A 144 -7.23 -12.19 4.42
C VAL A 144 -7.75 -13.63 4.37
N LEU A 145 -7.45 -14.35 3.28
CA LEU A 145 -7.83 -15.76 3.14
C LEU A 145 -7.15 -16.61 4.20
N GLN A 146 -5.84 -16.43 4.40
CA GLN A 146 -5.08 -17.22 5.39
C GLN A 146 -5.58 -16.96 6.81
N ALA A 147 -5.85 -15.72 7.19
CA ALA A 147 -6.43 -15.41 8.50
C ALA A 147 -7.76 -16.14 8.72
N ARG A 148 -8.62 -16.20 7.68
CA ARG A 148 -9.89 -16.95 7.72
C ARG A 148 -9.66 -18.46 7.90
N LEU A 149 -8.74 -19.04 7.14
CA LEU A 149 -8.41 -20.47 7.21
C LEU A 149 -7.81 -20.87 8.58
N LEU A 150 -7.16 -19.94 9.26
CA LEU A 150 -6.64 -20.10 10.61
C LEU A 150 -7.73 -19.93 11.71
N GLY A 151 -9.00 -19.76 11.33
CA GLY A 151 -10.10 -19.56 12.27
C GLY A 151 -10.25 -18.14 12.81
N HIS A 152 -9.52 -17.16 12.25
CA HIS A 152 -9.54 -15.76 12.65
C HIS A 152 -9.94 -14.84 11.48
N PRO A 153 -11.17 -14.93 10.97
CA PRO A 153 -11.62 -14.08 9.87
C PRO A 153 -11.49 -12.60 10.24
N ILE A 154 -11.09 -11.78 9.28
CA ILE A 154 -10.99 -10.33 9.48
C ILE A 154 -12.37 -9.78 9.87
N ARG A 155 -12.43 -8.97 10.92
CA ARG A 155 -13.67 -8.36 11.42
C ARG A 155 -14.36 -7.55 10.33
N ARG A 156 -15.70 -7.60 10.30
CA ARG A 156 -16.50 -6.86 9.32
C ARG A 156 -16.14 -5.37 9.25
N GLN A 157 -15.92 -4.74 10.41
CA GLN A 157 -15.52 -3.33 10.48
C GLN A 157 -14.17 -3.08 9.79
N THR A 158 -13.20 -3.96 9.97
CA THR A 158 -11.89 -3.89 9.30
C THR A 158 -12.05 -4.07 7.79
N MET A 159 -12.87 -5.04 7.35
CA MET A 159 -13.16 -5.23 5.92
C MET A 159 -13.77 -3.96 5.30
N ILE A 160 -14.75 -3.36 5.94
CA ILE A 160 -15.34 -2.08 5.48
C ILE A 160 -14.27 -0.98 5.48
N GLY A 161 -13.43 -0.90 6.51
CA GLY A 161 -12.37 0.09 6.63
C GLY A 161 -11.35 0.04 5.50
N MET A 162 -11.08 -1.13 4.91
CA MET A 162 -10.21 -1.26 3.74
C MET A 162 -10.77 -0.58 2.48
N TRP A 163 -12.09 -0.43 2.38
CA TRP A 163 -12.76 0.25 1.25
C TRP A 163 -12.99 1.75 1.49
N GLN A 164 -12.73 2.26 2.68
CA GLN A 164 -12.87 3.68 3.00
C GLN A 164 -11.66 4.49 2.51
N TRP A 165 -11.43 4.52 1.19
CA TRP A 165 -10.27 5.16 0.58
C TRP A 165 -10.15 6.66 0.89
N SER A 166 -11.26 7.37 0.98
CA SER A 166 -11.27 8.79 1.38
C SER A 166 -10.69 9.01 2.79
N LYS A 167 -10.88 8.04 3.69
CA LYS A 167 -10.28 8.04 5.03
C LYS A 167 -8.79 7.65 4.94
N ARG A 168 -8.48 6.56 4.21
CA ARG A 168 -7.09 6.10 4.05
C ARG A 168 -6.19 7.15 3.40
N ALA A 169 -6.70 7.93 2.46
CA ALA A 169 -5.93 8.97 1.78
C ALA A 169 -5.53 10.15 2.67
N LYS A 170 -6.18 10.31 3.84
CA LYS A 170 -5.91 11.39 4.80
C LYS A 170 -4.93 10.99 5.91
N GLU A 171 -4.60 9.72 6.01
CA GLU A 171 -3.64 9.16 6.98
C GLU A 171 -2.23 9.17 6.39
#